data_d1f54a7d305cb70dff006f9de4b7709b
#
_entry.id   d1f54a7d305cb70dff006f9de4b7709b
#
_cell.length_a   1.000
_cell.length_b   1.000
_cell.length_c   1.000
_cell.angle_alpha   90.00
_cell.angle_beta   90.00
_cell.angle_gamma   90.00
#
_symmetry.space_group_name_H-M   'P 1'
#
loop_
_entity.id
_entity.type
_entity.pdbx_description
1 polymer ?
#
loop_
_entity_poly.entity_id
_entity_poly.type
_entity_poly.pdbx_seq_one_letter_code
_entity_poly.pdbx_strand_id
1 'polypeptide(L)'
;VPRTASASRAVSRPFTRGVVALVLSCTLLLTTAACNDDDTQSASGAATPTASSTFEQQKLAKTRFVANAGLAAGAAYQWIVKPYRAGKFAKGADGRTFALVKAGLAGAFTYNRLKAAVNNAKGDPLLSKAVAPLSAGIESLKDLGTKLRKGEAGAADVGAFESVINSIKDAGKSAGAEVVDQVPSTAQLGG
;
A
#
# COMPACT_ATOMS: atom_id res chain seq x y z
N VAL A 1 -58.50 31.97 12.10
CA VAL A 1 -59.15 30.71 12.50
C VAL A 1 -59.09 29.75 11.31
N PRO A 2 -58.81 28.48 11.36
CA PRO A 2 -58.25 27.68 12.44
C PRO A 2 -56.90 26.97 12.12
N ARG A 3 -56.28 26.50 13.19
CA ARG A 3 -55.16 25.58 13.25
C ARG A 3 -55.52 24.20 12.69
N THR A 4 -54.57 23.59 11.91
CA THR A 4 -54.55 22.15 11.75
C THR A 4 -53.17 21.62 12.17
N ALA A 5 -53.16 20.91 13.26
CA ALA A 5 -52.03 20.11 13.71
C ALA A 5 -51.94 18.88 12.82
N SER A 6 -50.75 18.56 12.34
CA SER A 6 -50.49 17.25 11.72
C SER A 6 -49.44 16.49 12.51
N ALA A 7 -49.84 15.35 12.95
CA ALA A 7 -49.20 14.47 13.88
C ALA A 7 -47.96 13.78 13.26
N SER A 8 -46.87 13.81 14.01
CA SER A 8 -45.68 12.97 13.82
C SER A 8 -46.00 11.51 14.02
N ARG A 9 -45.87 10.69 12.99
CA ARG A 9 -45.84 9.24 13.14
C ARG A 9 -44.36 8.80 13.26
N ALA A 10 -44.00 8.49 14.48
CA ALA A 10 -42.79 7.74 14.77
C ALA A 10 -42.96 6.30 14.27
N VAL A 11 -42.18 5.89 13.29
CA VAL A 11 -42.06 4.48 12.88
C VAL A 11 -40.89 3.86 13.62
N SER A 12 -41.21 3.16 14.72
CA SER A 12 -40.29 2.31 15.43
C SER A 12 -40.06 1.04 14.63
N ARG A 13 -38.83 0.83 14.13
CA ARG A 13 -38.42 -0.46 13.56
C ARG A 13 -37.72 -1.27 14.64
N PRO A 14 -38.17 -2.49 14.94
CA PRO A 14 -37.50 -3.37 15.88
C PRO A 14 -36.23 -3.95 15.23
N PHE A 15 -35.10 -3.76 15.89
CA PHE A 15 -33.84 -4.44 15.59
C PHE A 15 -33.96 -5.92 15.97
N THR A 16 -34.14 -6.78 14.98
CA THR A 16 -34.03 -8.21 15.15
C THR A 16 -32.56 -8.59 15.28
N ARG A 17 -32.12 -8.90 16.47
CA ARG A 17 -30.84 -9.52 16.77
C ARG A 17 -30.83 -10.95 16.21
N GLY A 18 -30.26 -11.13 15.03
CA GLY A 18 -29.89 -12.44 14.49
C GLY A 18 -28.47 -12.79 14.90
N VAL A 19 -28.35 -13.52 16.01
CA VAL A 19 -27.08 -14.16 16.38
C VAL A 19 -26.91 -15.38 15.49
N VAL A 20 -26.13 -15.31 14.45
CA VAL A 20 -25.67 -16.47 13.69
C VAL A 20 -24.36 -16.93 14.31
N ALA A 21 -24.44 -17.90 15.20
CA ALA A 21 -23.29 -18.65 15.69
C ALA A 21 -22.81 -19.60 14.58
N LEU A 22 -21.76 -19.21 13.87
CA LEU A 22 -21.06 -20.08 12.91
C LEU A 22 -20.00 -20.86 13.68
N VAL A 23 -20.35 -22.07 14.10
CA VAL A 23 -19.41 -23.03 14.69
C VAL A 23 -18.56 -23.61 13.56
N LEU A 24 -17.33 -23.11 13.42
CA LEU A 24 -16.34 -23.70 12.55
C LEU A 24 -15.69 -24.88 13.29
N SER A 25 -16.11 -26.10 12.98
CA SER A 25 -15.45 -27.32 13.42
C SER A 25 -14.13 -27.49 12.66
N CYS A 26 -13.01 -27.09 13.27
CA CYS A 26 -11.67 -27.49 12.83
C CYS A 26 -11.42 -28.92 13.23
N THR A 27 -11.62 -29.88 12.33
CA THR A 27 -11.13 -31.25 12.46
C THR A 27 -9.61 -31.25 12.18
N LEU A 28 -8.82 -31.26 13.25
CA LEU A 28 -7.39 -31.59 13.16
C LEU A 28 -7.28 -33.11 12.89
N LEU A 29 -6.92 -33.46 11.68
CA LEU A 29 -6.39 -34.79 11.36
C LEU A 29 -4.93 -34.85 11.78
N LEU A 30 -4.67 -35.28 13.00
CA LEU A 30 -3.36 -35.75 13.43
C LEU A 30 -3.15 -37.15 12.87
N THR A 31 -2.44 -37.27 11.77
CA THR A 31 -1.85 -38.54 11.35
C THR A 31 -0.53 -38.73 12.09
N THR A 32 -0.57 -39.43 13.21
CA THR A 32 0.64 -39.99 13.86
C THR A 32 1.05 -41.21 13.08
N ALA A 33 2.08 -41.08 12.24
CA ALA A 33 2.84 -42.21 11.76
C ALA A 33 3.87 -42.55 12.83
N ALA A 34 3.58 -43.59 13.64
CA ALA A 34 4.56 -44.23 14.47
C ALA A 34 5.43 -45.12 13.58
N CYS A 35 6.72 -44.84 13.50
CA CYS A 35 7.75 -45.82 13.12
C CYS A 35 8.67 -46.00 14.29
N ASN A 36 8.75 -47.27 14.67
CA ASN A 36 9.48 -47.82 15.76
C ASN A 36 10.96 -48.01 15.37
N ASP A 37 11.81 -47.82 16.37
CA ASP A 37 13.19 -48.32 16.64
C ASP A 37 14.23 -48.47 15.52
N ASP A 38 15.30 -47.85 15.64
CA ASP A 38 16.66 -48.17 16.10
C ASP A 38 17.77 -47.39 15.34
N ASP A 39 18.73 -46.90 16.15
CA ASP A 39 20.10 -46.52 15.85
C ASP A 39 20.48 -45.31 14.97
N THR A 40 20.97 -44.30 15.76
CA THR A 40 22.17 -43.47 15.47
C THR A 40 22.30 -42.83 14.09
N GLN A 41 22.06 -41.53 14.01
CA GLN A 41 23.07 -40.48 13.71
C GLN A 41 22.42 -39.12 13.49
N SER A 42 22.94 -38.14 14.23
CA SER A 42 22.66 -36.73 14.04
C SER A 42 22.93 -36.29 12.60
N ALA A 43 21.89 -35.92 11.88
CA ALA A 43 22.03 -35.09 10.69
C ALA A 43 20.98 -33.98 10.82
N SER A 44 21.43 -32.78 11.23
CA SER A 44 20.71 -31.55 11.04
C SER A 44 20.48 -31.36 9.53
N GLY A 45 19.40 -31.95 9.03
CA GLY A 45 18.92 -31.72 7.68
C GLY A 45 18.36 -30.31 7.60
N ALA A 46 19.22 -29.33 7.34
CA ALA A 46 18.75 -28.05 6.79
C ALA A 46 17.99 -28.40 5.50
N ALA A 47 16.66 -28.29 5.55
CA ALA A 47 15.82 -28.44 4.36
C ALA A 47 16.28 -27.41 3.33
N THR A 48 17.07 -27.88 2.35
CA THR A 48 17.46 -27.09 1.18
C THR A 48 16.15 -26.64 0.51
N PRO A 49 15.88 -25.33 0.40
CA PRO A 49 14.65 -24.88 -0.25
C PRO A 49 14.63 -25.42 -1.68
N THR A 50 13.64 -26.24 -2.00
CA THR A 50 13.46 -26.80 -3.32
C THR A 50 13.37 -25.67 -4.32
N ALA A 51 13.99 -25.80 -5.50
CA ALA A 51 14.01 -24.76 -6.54
C ALA A 51 12.62 -24.21 -6.89
N SER A 52 11.58 -25.04 -6.79
CA SER A 52 10.18 -24.65 -6.93
C SER A 52 9.72 -23.61 -5.91
N SER A 53 10.06 -23.78 -4.62
CA SER A 53 9.68 -22.84 -3.55
C SER A 53 10.37 -21.49 -3.72
N THR A 54 11.63 -21.49 -4.14
CA THR A 54 12.38 -20.25 -4.42
C THR A 54 11.80 -19.50 -5.63
N PHE A 55 11.43 -20.21 -6.69
CA PHE A 55 10.82 -19.61 -7.88
C PHE A 55 9.45 -19.00 -7.57
N GLU A 56 8.61 -19.69 -6.80
CA GLU A 56 7.31 -19.18 -6.38
C GLU A 56 7.44 -17.94 -5.47
N GLN A 57 8.39 -17.97 -4.54
CA GLN A 57 8.68 -16.82 -3.68
C GLN A 57 9.13 -15.60 -4.48
N GLN A 58 10.00 -15.78 -5.48
CA GLN A 58 10.43 -14.70 -6.39
C GLN A 58 9.26 -14.15 -7.22
N LYS A 59 8.41 -15.03 -7.77
CA LYS A 59 7.21 -14.62 -8.51
C LYS A 59 6.25 -13.81 -7.65
N LEU A 60 6.00 -14.24 -6.42
CA LEU A 60 5.18 -13.49 -5.46
C LEU A 60 5.81 -12.16 -5.06
N ALA A 61 7.14 -12.10 -4.89
CA ALA A 61 7.86 -10.87 -4.59
C ALA A 61 7.69 -9.85 -5.71
N LYS A 62 7.83 -10.25 -6.99
CA LYS A 62 7.61 -9.39 -8.16
C LYS A 62 6.16 -8.89 -8.23
N THR A 63 5.18 -9.77 -8.08
CA THR A 63 3.76 -9.39 -8.13
C THR A 63 3.42 -8.38 -7.04
N ARG A 64 3.88 -8.61 -5.80
CA ARG A 64 3.67 -7.68 -4.67
C ARG A 64 4.43 -6.37 -4.86
N PHE A 65 5.62 -6.41 -5.43
CA PHE A 65 6.39 -5.22 -5.78
C PHE A 65 5.61 -4.35 -6.76
N VAL A 66 5.15 -4.92 -7.89
CA VAL A 66 4.38 -4.19 -8.91
C VAL A 66 3.13 -3.56 -8.33
N ALA A 67 2.35 -4.31 -7.53
CA ALA A 67 1.16 -3.80 -6.88
C ALA A 67 1.46 -2.63 -5.93
N ASN A 68 2.47 -2.76 -5.06
CA ASN A 68 2.81 -1.72 -4.10
C ASN A 68 3.43 -0.49 -4.76
N ALA A 69 4.35 -0.67 -5.71
CA ALA A 69 4.96 0.43 -6.45
C ALA A 69 3.94 1.16 -7.33
N GLY A 70 3.03 0.44 -8.00
CA GLY A 70 1.96 1.01 -8.82
C GLY A 70 0.97 1.84 -8.00
N LEU A 71 0.55 1.33 -6.84
CA LEU A 71 -0.31 2.08 -5.91
C LEU A 71 0.39 3.31 -5.34
N ALA A 72 1.68 3.22 -5.02
CA ALA A 72 2.46 4.37 -4.57
C ALA A 72 2.54 5.46 -5.64
N ALA A 73 2.88 5.08 -6.88
CA ALA A 73 3.02 5.99 -8.00
C ALA A 73 1.68 6.66 -8.35
N GLY A 74 0.60 5.88 -8.44
CA GLY A 74 -0.73 6.39 -8.74
C GLY A 74 -1.27 7.33 -7.66
N ALA A 75 -1.09 7.00 -6.37
CA ALA A 75 -1.49 7.87 -5.26
C ALA A 75 -0.70 9.18 -5.26
N ALA A 76 0.61 9.11 -5.44
CA ALA A 76 1.49 10.27 -5.50
C ALA A 76 1.10 11.21 -6.65
N TYR A 77 0.94 10.66 -7.84
CA TYR A 77 0.57 11.46 -9.01
C TYR A 77 -0.80 12.13 -8.84
N GLN A 78 -1.84 11.35 -8.52
CA GLN A 78 -3.22 11.85 -8.48
C GLN A 78 -3.45 12.86 -7.34
N TRP A 79 -2.85 12.64 -6.18
CA TRP A 79 -3.20 13.37 -4.96
C TRP A 79 -2.13 14.36 -4.48
N ILE A 80 -0.90 14.31 -5.05
CA ILE A 80 0.18 15.23 -4.72
C ILE A 80 0.61 16.03 -5.96
N VAL A 81 1.10 15.36 -7.01
CA VAL A 81 1.69 16.00 -8.18
C VAL A 81 0.65 16.81 -8.97
N LYS A 82 -0.46 16.19 -9.32
CA LYS A 82 -1.53 16.82 -10.10
C LYS A 82 -2.16 18.04 -9.38
N PRO A 83 -2.52 17.97 -8.09
CA PRO A 83 -3.00 19.14 -7.35
C PRO A 83 -1.92 20.23 -7.20
N TYR A 84 -0.64 19.86 -7.04
CA TYR A 84 0.45 20.84 -7.03
C TYR A 84 0.51 21.61 -8.35
N ARG A 85 0.53 20.91 -9.49
CA ARG A 85 0.53 21.53 -10.82
C ARG A 85 -0.69 22.39 -11.09
N ALA A 86 -1.82 22.08 -10.46
CA ALA A 86 -3.05 22.87 -10.52
C ALA A 86 -3.07 24.06 -9.51
N GLY A 87 -1.95 24.33 -8.83
CA GLY A 87 -1.83 25.46 -7.87
C GLY A 87 -2.63 25.29 -6.58
N LYS A 88 -3.19 24.09 -6.31
CA LYS A 88 -4.06 23.87 -5.14
C LYS A 88 -3.37 23.99 -3.79
N PHE A 89 -2.03 23.98 -3.76
CA PHE A 89 -1.25 24.15 -2.53
C PHE A 89 -0.69 25.56 -2.35
N ALA A 90 -0.92 26.48 -3.31
CA ALA A 90 -0.45 27.86 -3.21
C ALA A 90 -1.09 28.57 -2.01
N LYS A 91 -0.37 29.51 -1.40
CA LYS A 91 -0.90 30.35 -0.33
C LYS A 91 -2.09 31.15 -0.87
N GLY A 92 -3.25 31.07 -0.19
CA GLY A 92 -4.49 31.73 -0.62
C GLY A 92 -5.31 30.97 -1.66
N ALA A 93 -4.88 29.78 -2.12
CA ALA A 93 -5.68 28.98 -3.06
C ALA A 93 -6.97 28.47 -2.41
N ASP A 94 -8.09 28.55 -3.15
CA ASP A 94 -9.38 28.00 -2.72
C ASP A 94 -9.28 26.48 -2.46
N GLY A 95 -9.79 26.08 -1.29
CA GLY A 95 -9.76 24.67 -0.88
C GLY A 95 -8.37 24.13 -0.53
N ARG A 96 -7.35 24.99 -0.33
CA ARG A 96 -5.98 24.61 0.00
C ARG A 96 -5.90 23.63 1.19
N THR A 97 -6.61 23.91 2.28
CA THR A 97 -6.62 23.05 3.47
C THR A 97 -7.10 21.65 3.13
N PHE A 98 -8.18 21.53 2.38
CA PHE A 98 -8.70 20.22 1.96
C PHE A 98 -7.74 19.49 1.00
N ALA A 99 -7.11 20.21 0.08
CA ALA A 99 -6.09 19.66 -0.81
C ALA A 99 -4.89 19.13 -0.02
N LEU A 100 -4.42 19.87 1.00
CA LEU A 100 -3.33 19.45 1.89
C LEU A 100 -3.68 18.23 2.74
N VAL A 101 -4.92 18.14 3.24
CA VAL A 101 -5.38 16.95 3.98
C VAL A 101 -5.35 15.72 3.08
N LYS A 102 -5.90 15.82 1.86
CA LYS A 102 -5.85 14.73 0.88
C LYS A 102 -4.41 14.34 0.51
N ALA A 103 -3.56 15.33 0.27
CA ALA A 103 -2.14 15.08 -0.01
C ALA A 103 -1.43 14.42 1.17
N GLY A 104 -1.79 14.77 2.41
CA GLY A 104 -1.26 14.15 3.63
C GLY A 104 -1.64 12.67 3.73
N LEU A 105 -2.92 12.34 3.49
CA LEU A 105 -3.39 10.94 3.46
C LEU A 105 -2.71 10.16 2.33
N ALA A 106 -2.65 10.72 1.13
CA ALA A 106 -1.96 10.11 0.00
C ALA A 106 -0.46 9.94 0.26
N GLY A 107 0.17 10.89 0.96
CA GLY A 107 1.57 10.81 1.37
C GLY A 107 1.81 9.65 2.34
N ALA A 108 0.98 9.49 3.37
CA ALA A 108 1.06 8.37 4.32
C ALA A 108 0.85 7.02 3.61
N PHE A 109 -0.14 6.94 2.72
CA PHE A 109 -0.40 5.77 1.91
C PHE A 109 0.81 5.42 1.02
N THR A 110 1.31 6.40 0.25
CA THR A 110 2.48 6.25 -0.63
C THR A 110 3.70 5.78 0.16
N TYR A 111 3.97 6.37 1.32
CA TYR A 111 5.05 5.97 2.22
C TYR A 111 4.96 4.49 2.59
N ASN A 112 3.79 4.03 3.04
CA ASN A 112 3.58 2.64 3.42
C ASN A 112 3.75 1.69 2.23
N ARG A 113 3.26 2.06 1.05
CA ARG A 113 3.42 1.27 -0.18
C ARG A 113 4.86 1.22 -0.65
N LEU A 114 5.61 2.32 -0.59
CA LEU A 114 7.04 2.32 -0.91
C LEU A 114 7.83 1.42 0.05
N LYS A 115 7.55 1.47 1.36
CA LYS A 115 8.18 0.54 2.32
C LYS A 115 7.87 -0.92 2.01
N ALA A 116 6.63 -1.26 1.69
CA ALA A 116 6.25 -2.60 1.28
C ALA A 116 6.97 -3.01 -0.01
N ALA A 117 7.09 -2.11 -0.99
CA ALA A 117 7.84 -2.36 -2.23
C ALA A 117 9.34 -2.60 -1.96
N VAL A 118 9.98 -1.87 -1.03
CA VAL A 118 11.36 -2.13 -0.58
C VAL A 118 11.50 -3.57 -0.05
N ASN A 119 10.58 -3.97 0.82
CA ASN A 119 10.62 -5.33 1.40
C ASN A 119 10.44 -6.41 0.32
N ASN A 120 9.56 -6.18 -0.65
CA ASN A 120 9.38 -7.09 -1.78
C ASN A 120 10.62 -7.13 -2.69
N ALA A 121 11.23 -5.96 -2.96
CA ALA A 121 12.44 -5.87 -3.78
C ALA A 121 13.64 -6.59 -3.16
N LYS A 122 13.76 -6.60 -1.83
CA LYS A 122 14.80 -7.36 -1.10
C LYS A 122 14.63 -8.87 -1.23
N GLY A 123 13.43 -9.35 -1.47
CA GLY A 123 13.11 -10.78 -1.64
C GLY A 123 13.40 -11.34 -3.04
N ASP A 124 13.80 -10.50 -4.01
CA ASP A 124 14.11 -10.91 -5.37
C ASP A 124 15.43 -10.27 -5.85
N PRO A 125 16.45 -11.07 -6.23
CA PRO A 125 17.75 -10.54 -6.68
C PRO A 125 17.66 -9.60 -7.88
N LEU A 126 16.71 -9.82 -8.79
CA LEU A 126 16.51 -8.96 -9.97
C LEU A 126 15.91 -7.59 -9.59
N LEU A 127 15.11 -7.56 -8.53
CA LEU A 127 14.51 -6.32 -8.00
C LEU A 127 15.45 -5.56 -7.06
N SER A 128 16.60 -6.11 -6.68
CA SER A 128 17.54 -5.47 -5.75
C SER A 128 17.96 -4.06 -6.21
N LYS A 129 18.05 -3.84 -7.52
CA LYS A 129 18.34 -2.53 -8.13
C LYS A 129 17.26 -1.47 -7.83
N ALA A 130 16.02 -1.89 -7.52
CA ALA A 130 14.94 -0.97 -7.16
C ALA A 130 15.01 -0.48 -5.71
N VAL A 131 15.81 -1.10 -4.85
CA VAL A 131 15.90 -0.75 -3.42
C VAL A 131 16.40 0.68 -3.22
N ALA A 132 17.45 1.08 -3.95
CA ALA A 132 18.01 2.43 -3.84
C ALA A 132 17.01 3.52 -4.26
N PRO A 133 16.39 3.48 -5.47
CA PRO A 133 15.39 4.47 -5.84
C PRO A 133 14.14 4.45 -4.95
N LEU A 134 13.71 3.29 -4.44
CA LEU A 134 12.61 3.21 -3.49
C LEU A 134 12.93 3.95 -2.19
N SER A 135 14.14 3.77 -1.65
CA SER A 135 14.59 4.46 -0.44
C SER A 135 14.69 5.97 -0.67
N ALA A 136 15.25 6.39 -1.80
CA ALA A 136 15.28 7.79 -2.20
C ALA A 136 13.87 8.38 -2.34
N GLY A 137 12.91 7.61 -2.87
CA GLY A 137 11.49 8.01 -2.95
C GLY A 137 10.85 8.25 -1.60
N ILE A 138 11.17 7.43 -0.61
CA ILE A 138 10.69 7.62 0.76
C ILE A 138 11.21 8.93 1.36
N GLU A 139 12.49 9.25 1.20
CA GLU A 139 13.06 10.50 1.72
C GLU A 139 12.53 11.72 0.96
N SER A 140 12.50 11.69 -0.38
CA SER A 140 11.91 12.76 -1.20
C SER A 140 10.45 13.04 -0.84
N LEU A 141 9.67 11.99 -0.51
CA LEU A 141 8.27 12.15 -0.11
C LEU A 141 8.14 12.86 1.24
N LYS A 142 9.01 12.55 2.20
CA LYS A 142 9.03 13.22 3.53
C LYS A 142 9.37 14.71 3.39
N ASP A 143 10.40 15.02 2.61
CA ASP A 143 10.83 16.39 2.36
C ASP A 143 9.74 17.19 1.64
N LEU A 144 9.19 16.64 0.58
CA LEU A 144 8.09 17.26 -0.16
C LEU A 144 6.86 17.50 0.74
N GLY A 145 6.48 16.52 1.57
CA GLY A 145 5.38 16.65 2.51
C GLY A 145 5.61 17.77 3.53
N THR A 146 6.82 17.97 3.99
CA THR A 146 7.20 19.05 4.90
C THR A 146 7.11 20.41 4.21
N LYS A 147 7.68 20.53 3.00
CA LYS A 147 7.65 21.75 2.20
C LYS A 147 6.22 22.14 1.76
N LEU A 148 5.39 21.17 1.38
CA LEU A 148 3.97 21.43 1.04
C LEU A 148 3.20 22.02 2.21
N ARG A 149 3.39 21.51 3.43
CA ARG A 149 2.72 22.04 4.64
C ARG A 149 3.12 23.48 4.93
N LYS A 150 4.39 23.80 4.77
CA LYS A 150 4.92 25.17 4.94
C LYS A 150 4.56 26.09 3.78
N GLY A 151 4.16 25.56 2.64
CA GLY A 151 3.95 26.32 1.40
C GLY A 151 5.26 26.75 0.74
N GLU A 152 6.30 25.98 0.93
CA GLU A 152 7.67 26.19 0.42
C GLU A 152 8.02 25.23 -0.75
N ALA A 153 7.14 24.27 -1.06
CA ALA A 153 7.39 23.32 -2.13
C ALA A 153 7.46 24.02 -3.48
N GLY A 154 8.57 23.86 -4.18
CA GLY A 154 8.81 24.37 -5.53
C GLY A 154 8.60 23.30 -6.60
N ALA A 155 8.63 23.73 -7.88
CA ALA A 155 8.54 22.82 -9.02
C ALA A 155 9.70 21.81 -9.04
N ALA A 156 10.89 22.22 -8.59
CA ALA A 156 12.06 21.36 -8.49
C ALA A 156 11.85 20.20 -7.49
N ASP A 157 11.18 20.45 -6.35
CA ASP A 157 10.91 19.42 -5.34
C ASP A 157 9.96 18.36 -5.87
N VAL A 158 8.89 18.80 -6.56
CA VAL A 158 7.92 17.89 -7.18
C VAL A 158 8.57 17.12 -8.34
N GLY A 159 9.36 17.79 -9.18
CA GLY A 159 10.08 17.15 -10.28
C GLY A 159 11.11 16.13 -9.79
N ALA A 160 11.83 16.41 -8.71
CA ALA A 160 12.75 15.46 -8.10
C ALA A 160 12.00 14.21 -7.60
N PHE A 161 10.86 14.38 -6.94
CA PHE A 161 10.03 13.25 -6.50
C PHE A 161 9.49 12.43 -7.68
N GLU A 162 9.01 13.07 -8.75
CA GLU A 162 8.57 12.39 -9.98
C GLU A 162 9.71 11.60 -10.65
N SER A 163 10.91 12.17 -10.70
CA SER A 163 12.09 11.50 -11.25
C SER A 163 12.43 10.21 -10.48
N VAL A 164 12.28 10.23 -9.16
CA VAL A 164 12.46 9.03 -8.33
C VAL A 164 11.39 7.99 -8.63
N ILE A 165 10.12 8.38 -8.76
CA ILE A 165 9.03 7.45 -9.15
C ILE A 165 9.33 6.80 -10.51
N ASN A 166 9.81 7.56 -11.47
CA ASN A 166 10.21 7.01 -12.78
C ASN A 166 11.39 6.03 -12.65
N SER A 167 12.40 6.34 -11.84
CA SER A 167 13.52 5.43 -11.57
C SER A 167 13.06 4.10 -10.95
N ILE A 168 12.02 4.11 -10.09
CA ILE A 168 11.41 2.89 -9.54
C ILE A 168 10.74 2.07 -10.65
N LYS A 169 10.01 2.73 -11.56
CA LYS A 169 9.37 2.08 -12.71
C LYS A 169 10.39 1.45 -13.66
N ASP A 170 11.47 2.17 -13.95
CA ASP A 170 12.54 1.70 -14.82
C ASP A 170 13.27 0.49 -14.22
N ALA A 171 13.57 0.54 -12.91
CA ALA A 171 14.17 -0.59 -12.20
C ALA A 171 13.25 -1.81 -12.19
N GLY A 172 11.94 -1.62 -11.99
CA GLY A 172 10.93 -2.67 -12.09
C GLY A 172 10.89 -3.28 -13.49
N LYS A 173 10.80 -2.45 -14.53
CA LYS A 173 10.81 -2.88 -15.93
C LYS A 173 12.05 -3.70 -16.27
N SER A 174 13.23 -3.25 -15.84
CA SER A 174 14.50 -3.96 -16.05
C SER A 174 14.54 -5.32 -15.35
N ALA A 175 13.78 -5.50 -14.29
CA ALA A 175 13.63 -6.77 -13.56
C ALA A 175 12.49 -7.66 -14.10
N GLY A 176 11.83 -7.27 -15.20
CA GLY A 176 10.65 -7.95 -15.72
C GLY A 176 9.42 -7.83 -14.81
N ALA A 177 9.34 -6.72 -14.06
CA ALA A 177 8.26 -6.38 -13.14
C ALA A 177 7.74 -4.98 -13.49
N GLU A 178 7.04 -4.84 -14.61
CA GLU A 178 6.55 -3.54 -15.11
C GLU A 178 5.56 -2.91 -14.12
N VAL A 179 5.83 -1.67 -13.74
CA VAL A 179 5.03 -0.91 -12.77
C VAL A 179 4.12 0.07 -13.52
N VAL A 180 2.82 -0.17 -13.42
CA VAL A 180 1.77 0.72 -13.95
C VAL A 180 1.13 1.49 -12.80
N ASP A 181 0.83 2.78 -13.01
CA ASP A 181 0.17 3.63 -12.02
C ASP A 181 -1.22 3.11 -11.67
N GLN A 182 -1.46 2.81 -10.41
CA GLN A 182 -2.75 2.40 -9.89
C GLN A 182 -3.26 3.47 -8.94
N VAL A 183 -4.33 4.16 -9.34
CA VAL A 183 -4.90 5.24 -8.52
C VAL A 183 -5.82 4.62 -7.46
N PRO A 184 -5.48 4.74 -6.17
CA PRO A 184 -6.36 4.27 -5.10
C PRO A 184 -7.58 5.20 -4.98
N SER A 185 -8.71 4.64 -4.55
CA SER A 185 -9.87 5.44 -4.15
C SER A 185 -9.56 6.25 -2.88
N THR A 186 -10.35 7.30 -2.62
CA THR A 186 -10.22 8.08 -1.37
C THR A 186 -10.44 7.24 -0.12
N ALA A 187 -11.31 6.21 -0.18
CA ALA A 187 -11.53 5.28 0.91
C ALA A 187 -10.27 4.44 1.19
N GLN A 188 -9.56 4.01 0.15
CA GLN A 188 -8.32 3.24 0.30
C GLN A 188 -7.14 4.07 0.85
N LEU A 189 -7.18 5.41 0.68
CA LEU A 189 -6.15 6.29 1.24
C LEU A 189 -6.26 6.42 2.76
N GLY A 190 -7.47 6.32 3.30
CA GLY A 190 -7.75 6.49 4.73
C GLY A 190 -7.51 5.23 5.57
N GLY A 191 -7.26 4.07 4.95
CA GLY A 191 -7.01 2.79 5.63
C GLY A 191 -8.25 1.99 5.86
#